data_e08a09c2b2e5cfc1fc411e57a88bde91
#
_entry.id   e08a09c2b2e5cfc1fc411e57a88bde91
#
_cell.length_a   1.000
_cell.length_b   1.000
_cell.length_c   1.000
_cell.angle_alpha   90.00
_cell.angle_beta   90.00
_cell.angle_gamma   90.00
#
_symmetry.space_group_name_H-M   'P 1'
#
loop_
_entity.id
_entity.type
_entity.pdbx_description
1 polymer ?
#
loop_
_entity_poly.entity_id
_entity_poly.type
_entity_poly.pdbx_seq_one_letter_code
_entity_poly.pdbx_strand_id
1 'polypeptide(L)'
;VMAKQLYDYWFVQFDFPNEECKPYKSSGGAMVWNEKLKREIPQEWSDCKLKDFINLFDSKRVPLSSKDRGKRQGVYPYYGATGIMDYVNDYIFDGDYILLAEDGSTSDAKGFPIVQYIWGKNWVNNHAHIILPKNERYTMFTYQMLRSIPAKQIETGSIQKKISQENLCGYKMVLPNSDLLEKYENVVLPLWEKRKRCIEEINTLAKQRDELLPLLMNGQALRNPD
;
A
#
# COMPACT_ATOMS: atom_id res chain seq x y z
N VAL A 1 3.06 9.80 -7.08
CA VAL A 1 4.24 10.66 -6.92
C VAL A 1 4.02 11.66 -5.79
N MET A 2 3.00 12.55 -5.84
CA MET A 2 2.77 13.60 -4.83
C MET A 2 2.66 13.09 -3.37
N ALA A 3 1.84 12.06 -3.10
CA ALA A 3 1.70 11.52 -1.75
C ALA A 3 3.02 11.00 -1.15
N LYS A 4 3.88 10.38 -1.98
CA LYS A 4 5.21 9.93 -1.55
C LYS A 4 6.14 11.12 -1.26
N GLN A 5 6.12 12.14 -2.11
CA GLN A 5 6.93 13.34 -1.90
C GLN A 5 6.51 14.07 -0.63
N LEU A 6 5.20 14.19 -0.37
CA LEU A 6 4.69 14.80 0.85
C LEU A 6 5.08 13.96 2.09
N TYR A 7 4.98 12.61 1.99
CA TYR A 7 5.43 11.71 3.05
C TYR A 7 6.92 11.91 3.35
N ASP A 8 7.77 11.94 2.32
CA ASP A 8 9.21 12.12 2.49
C ASP A 8 9.53 13.48 3.11
N TYR A 9 8.84 14.52 2.68
CA TYR A 9 9.05 15.87 3.20
C TYR A 9 8.63 15.97 4.68
N TRP A 10 7.46 15.42 5.05
CA TRP A 10 6.96 15.55 6.41
C TRP A 10 7.59 14.56 7.40
N PHE A 11 7.77 13.29 7.00
CA PHE A 11 8.11 12.21 7.94
C PHE A 11 9.52 11.66 7.79
N VAL A 12 10.20 11.95 6.69
CA VAL A 12 11.61 11.56 6.49
C VAL A 12 12.54 12.74 6.70
N GLN A 13 12.21 13.89 6.12
CA GLN A 13 12.99 15.14 6.28
C GLN A 13 12.60 15.93 7.52
N PHE A 14 11.40 15.68 8.08
CA PHE A 14 10.82 16.35 9.25
C PHE A 14 10.44 17.82 9.01
N ASP A 15 10.20 18.16 7.75
CA ASP A 15 9.78 19.50 7.35
C ASP A 15 8.25 19.62 7.19
N PHE A 16 7.51 18.99 8.13
CA PHE A 16 6.06 19.20 8.24
C PHE A 16 5.75 20.64 8.67
N PRO A 17 4.55 21.18 8.36
CA PRO A 17 4.19 22.53 8.73
C PRO A 17 4.07 22.67 10.26
N ASN A 18 4.83 23.60 10.82
CA ASN A 18 4.72 24.01 12.22
C ASN A 18 3.51 24.96 12.43
N GLU A 19 3.35 25.53 13.61
CA GLU A 19 2.25 26.45 13.95
C GLU A 19 2.22 27.71 13.06
N GLU A 20 3.38 28.14 12.55
CA GLU A 20 3.51 29.27 11.62
C GLU A 20 3.41 28.86 10.15
N CYS A 21 3.02 27.61 9.85
CA CYS A 21 3.02 27.02 8.51
C CYS A 21 4.40 27.01 7.82
N LYS A 22 5.49 27.06 8.58
CA LYS A 22 6.87 26.92 8.09
C LYS A 22 7.35 25.49 8.21
N PRO A 23 8.35 25.04 7.41
CA PRO A 23 8.95 23.71 7.53
C PRO A 23 9.56 23.53 8.94
N TYR A 24 9.17 22.51 9.68
CA TYR A 24 9.54 22.35 11.10
C TYR A 24 11.06 22.33 11.30
N LYS A 25 11.75 21.34 10.76
CA LYS A 25 13.19 21.16 10.96
C LYS A 25 14.01 22.31 10.36
N SER A 26 13.71 22.67 9.11
CA SER A 26 14.45 23.74 8.41
C SER A 26 14.26 25.13 9.02
N SER A 27 13.20 25.34 9.82
CA SER A 27 12.97 26.59 10.57
C SER A 27 13.49 26.53 12.01
N GLY A 28 14.29 25.51 12.36
CA GLY A 28 14.89 25.39 13.69
C GLY A 28 14.01 24.67 14.72
N GLY A 29 13.09 23.84 14.28
CA GLY A 29 12.28 23.00 15.16
C GLY A 29 13.13 22.08 16.04
N ALA A 30 12.74 21.94 17.31
CA ALA A 30 13.50 21.19 18.30
C ALA A 30 13.59 19.70 17.97
N MET A 31 14.81 19.18 17.92
CA MET A 31 15.11 17.77 17.65
C MET A 31 15.69 17.11 18.88
N VAL A 32 15.39 15.84 19.12
CA VAL A 32 15.91 15.02 20.22
C VAL A 32 16.49 13.73 19.71
N TRP A 33 17.58 13.26 20.33
CA TRP A 33 18.16 11.97 20.01
C TRP A 33 17.30 10.83 20.56
N ASN A 34 16.91 9.90 19.68
CA ASN A 34 16.18 8.69 20.06
C ASN A 34 17.13 7.50 20.11
N GLU A 35 17.36 6.96 21.30
CA GLU A 35 18.29 5.86 21.54
C GLU A 35 17.89 4.55 20.85
N LYS A 36 16.58 4.31 20.68
CA LYS A 36 16.06 3.08 20.07
C LYS A 36 16.16 3.10 18.55
N LEU A 37 15.99 4.28 17.94
CA LEU A 37 16.04 4.48 16.50
C LEU A 37 17.46 4.89 16.02
N LYS A 38 18.36 5.26 16.97
CA LYS A 38 19.74 5.74 16.70
C LYS A 38 19.75 6.92 15.71
N ARG A 39 18.82 7.86 15.90
CA ARG A 39 18.72 9.07 15.09
C ARG A 39 17.97 10.18 15.83
N GLU A 40 18.13 11.40 15.35
CA GLU A 40 17.32 12.52 15.82
C GLU A 40 15.90 12.43 15.24
N ILE A 41 14.91 12.77 16.08
CA ILE A 41 13.50 12.89 15.72
C ILE A 41 12.95 14.20 16.31
N PRO A 42 11.82 14.75 15.78
CA PRO A 42 11.15 15.89 16.40
C PRO A 42 10.83 15.64 17.87
N GLN A 43 10.98 16.65 18.71
CA GLN A 43 10.89 16.53 20.17
C GLN A 43 9.56 15.92 20.65
N GLU A 44 8.45 16.21 19.96
CA GLU A 44 7.11 15.72 20.32
C GLU A 44 6.79 14.32 19.76
N TRP A 45 7.72 13.73 19.01
CA TRP A 45 7.51 12.43 18.41
C TRP A 45 8.10 11.33 19.29
N SER A 46 7.57 10.13 19.12
CA SER A 46 8.02 8.94 19.84
C SER A 46 8.46 7.84 18.90
N ASP A 47 8.84 6.69 19.46
CA ASP A 47 9.09 5.46 18.73
C ASP A 47 8.07 4.39 19.12
N CYS A 48 7.75 3.52 18.19
CA CYS A 48 6.99 2.31 18.47
C CYS A 48 7.45 1.14 17.61
N LYS A 49 7.05 -0.07 17.97
CA LYS A 49 7.18 -1.21 17.05
C LYS A 49 6.01 -1.24 16.10
N LEU A 50 6.24 -1.70 14.87
CA LEU A 50 5.19 -1.75 13.86
C LEU A 50 3.98 -2.58 14.30
N LYS A 51 4.17 -3.66 15.08
CA LYS A 51 3.07 -4.44 15.70
C LYS A 51 2.12 -3.63 16.55
N ASP A 52 2.59 -2.52 17.12
CA ASP A 52 1.78 -1.68 17.99
C ASP A 52 0.92 -0.70 17.17
N PHE A 53 1.25 -0.54 15.90
CA PHE A 53 0.60 0.37 14.95
C PHE A 53 -0.31 -0.32 13.93
N ILE A 54 -0.02 -1.58 13.55
CA ILE A 54 -0.76 -2.32 12.52
C ILE A 54 -1.45 -3.58 13.05
N ASN A 55 -2.42 -4.07 12.28
CA ASN A 55 -3.01 -5.40 12.38
C ASN A 55 -2.63 -6.21 11.13
N LEU A 56 -2.36 -7.51 11.31
CA LEU A 56 -2.14 -8.48 10.23
C LEU A 56 -3.37 -9.40 10.09
N PHE A 57 -3.78 -9.62 8.85
CA PHE A 57 -4.92 -10.48 8.51
C PHE A 57 -4.51 -11.78 7.80
N ASP A 58 -3.26 -12.16 7.91
CA ASP A 58 -2.66 -13.31 7.22
C ASP A 58 -3.36 -14.64 7.53
N SER A 59 -3.90 -14.78 8.74
CA SER A 59 -4.64 -15.98 9.14
C SER A 59 -5.93 -16.23 8.34
N LYS A 60 -6.44 -15.19 7.67
CA LYS A 60 -7.64 -15.28 6.81
C LYS A 60 -7.31 -15.72 5.38
N ARG A 61 -6.03 -15.82 5.02
CA ARG A 61 -5.62 -16.22 3.66
C ARG A 61 -5.94 -17.67 3.40
N VAL A 62 -6.44 -17.95 2.20
CA VAL A 62 -6.64 -19.32 1.69
C VAL A 62 -5.92 -19.44 0.34
N PRO A 63 -4.72 -20.04 0.28
CA PRO A 63 -4.00 -20.19 -0.97
C PRO A 63 -4.72 -21.18 -1.90
N LEU A 64 -4.83 -20.83 -3.17
CA LEU A 64 -5.37 -21.70 -4.21
C LEU A 64 -4.25 -22.14 -5.15
N SER A 65 -4.19 -23.45 -5.42
CA SER A 65 -3.30 -23.98 -6.45
C SER A 65 -3.73 -23.47 -7.85
N SER A 66 -2.85 -23.53 -8.84
CA SER A 66 -3.20 -23.20 -10.23
C SER A 66 -4.37 -24.04 -10.75
N LYS A 67 -4.43 -25.33 -10.36
CA LYS A 67 -5.54 -26.22 -10.70
C LYS A 67 -6.87 -25.79 -10.08
N ASP A 68 -6.84 -25.34 -8.82
CA ASP A 68 -8.05 -24.91 -8.12
C ASP A 68 -8.53 -23.55 -8.66
N ARG A 69 -7.62 -22.62 -8.99
CA ARG A 69 -7.97 -21.36 -9.66
C ARG A 69 -8.59 -21.61 -11.03
N GLY A 70 -8.03 -22.55 -11.82
CA GLY A 70 -8.59 -22.94 -13.12
C GLY A 70 -10.04 -23.42 -13.05
N LYS A 71 -10.46 -24.04 -11.92
CA LYS A 71 -11.84 -24.44 -11.68
C LYS A 71 -12.75 -23.34 -11.14
N ARG A 72 -12.17 -22.22 -10.71
CA ARG A 72 -12.85 -21.12 -10.05
C ARG A 72 -12.69 -19.80 -10.80
N GLN A 73 -12.56 -19.85 -12.11
CA GLN A 73 -12.43 -18.64 -12.94
C GLN A 73 -13.62 -17.69 -12.74
N GLY A 74 -13.35 -16.40 -12.62
CA GLY A 74 -14.37 -15.39 -12.34
C GLY A 74 -13.89 -13.97 -12.52
N VAL A 75 -14.43 -13.04 -11.71
CA VAL A 75 -14.24 -11.61 -11.87
C VAL A 75 -13.45 -10.95 -10.74
N TYR A 76 -13.24 -11.66 -9.62
CA TYR A 76 -12.55 -11.10 -8.46
C TYR A 76 -11.04 -11.32 -8.59
N PRO A 77 -10.22 -10.27 -8.42
CA PRO A 77 -8.78 -10.39 -8.55
C PRO A 77 -8.17 -11.29 -7.47
N TYR A 78 -7.29 -12.19 -7.88
CA TYR A 78 -6.48 -13.04 -7.01
C TYR A 78 -5.06 -12.48 -6.94
N TYR A 79 -4.71 -11.91 -5.79
CA TYR A 79 -3.43 -11.22 -5.59
C TYR A 79 -2.33 -12.17 -5.12
N GLY A 80 -1.14 -11.94 -5.68
CA GLY A 80 0.13 -12.51 -5.23
C GLY A 80 1.04 -11.46 -4.60
N ALA A 81 2.32 -11.83 -4.44
CA ALA A 81 3.35 -10.96 -3.87
C ALA A 81 3.52 -9.63 -4.63
N THR A 82 3.40 -9.65 -5.96
CA THR A 82 3.75 -8.51 -6.83
C THR A 82 2.60 -7.94 -7.65
N GLY A 83 1.39 -8.51 -7.56
CA GLY A 83 0.23 -8.07 -8.33
C GLY A 83 -0.86 -9.13 -8.46
N ILE A 84 -1.80 -8.86 -9.36
CA ILE A 84 -2.86 -9.80 -9.73
C ILE A 84 -2.24 -10.95 -10.50
N MET A 85 -2.46 -12.17 -10.03
CA MET A 85 -2.00 -13.41 -10.66
C MET A 85 -3.09 -14.07 -11.49
N ASP A 86 -4.36 -13.87 -11.13
CA ASP A 86 -5.50 -14.54 -11.71
C ASP A 86 -6.80 -13.83 -11.33
N TYR A 87 -7.94 -14.32 -11.85
CA TYR A 87 -9.28 -13.89 -11.45
C TYR A 87 -10.11 -15.10 -11.04
N VAL A 88 -10.80 -15.00 -9.89
CA VAL A 88 -11.59 -16.08 -9.30
C VAL A 88 -13.06 -15.70 -9.12
N ASN A 89 -13.91 -16.70 -8.91
CA ASN A 89 -15.36 -16.52 -8.83
C ASN A 89 -15.88 -16.14 -7.42
N ASP A 90 -14.98 -16.02 -6.46
CA ASP A 90 -15.31 -15.67 -5.08
C ASP A 90 -14.23 -14.78 -4.46
N TYR A 91 -14.48 -14.20 -3.28
CA TYR A 91 -13.57 -13.32 -2.58
C TYR A 91 -13.52 -13.63 -1.09
N ILE A 92 -12.42 -13.27 -0.43
CA ILE A 92 -12.25 -13.38 1.03
C ILE A 92 -12.26 -12.00 1.69
N PHE A 93 -11.74 -11.01 0.98
CA PHE A 93 -11.59 -9.65 1.49
C PHE A 93 -12.50 -8.72 0.72
N ASP A 94 -13.15 -7.79 1.44
CA ASP A 94 -13.94 -6.71 0.88
C ASP A 94 -13.58 -5.41 1.63
N GLY A 95 -13.07 -4.42 0.92
CA GLY A 95 -12.56 -3.17 1.48
C GLY A 95 -11.16 -2.82 1.05
N ASP A 96 -10.57 -1.84 1.73
CA ASP A 96 -9.24 -1.33 1.46
C ASP A 96 -8.21 -2.06 2.31
N TYR A 97 -7.13 -2.58 1.70
CA TYR A 97 -6.04 -3.27 2.39
C TYR A 97 -4.69 -2.91 1.79
N ILE A 98 -3.65 -3.03 2.59
CA ILE A 98 -2.26 -2.92 2.15
C ILE A 98 -1.68 -4.33 2.08
N LEU A 99 -1.14 -4.70 0.93
CA LEU A 99 -0.39 -5.94 0.76
C LEU A 99 1.10 -5.64 0.77
N LEU A 100 1.88 -6.45 1.46
CA LEU A 100 3.33 -6.40 1.46
C LEU A 100 3.86 -7.79 1.10
N ALA A 101 4.73 -7.88 0.09
CA ALA A 101 5.28 -9.15 -0.38
C ALA A 101 5.99 -9.90 0.76
N GLU A 102 5.58 -11.17 1.00
CA GLU A 102 6.13 -12.02 2.06
C GLU A 102 7.36 -12.80 1.58
N ASP A 103 7.31 -13.34 0.37
CA ASP A 103 8.37 -14.20 -0.17
C ASP A 103 8.55 -14.02 -1.69
N GLY A 104 9.61 -14.60 -2.25
CA GLY A 104 9.98 -14.46 -3.65
C GLY A 104 10.55 -13.09 -3.95
N SER A 105 9.87 -12.29 -4.76
CA SER A 105 10.25 -10.90 -5.04
C SER A 105 9.72 -9.99 -3.92
N THR A 106 10.48 -9.84 -2.85
CA THR A 106 10.08 -9.06 -1.67
C THR A 106 10.41 -7.58 -1.79
N SER A 107 11.40 -7.22 -2.62
CA SER A 107 11.87 -5.84 -2.79
C SER A 107 12.05 -5.45 -4.25
N ASP A 108 11.95 -4.16 -4.52
CA ASP A 108 12.20 -3.56 -5.83
C ASP A 108 13.71 -3.35 -6.10
N ALA A 109 14.03 -2.88 -7.32
CA ALA A 109 15.41 -2.60 -7.71
C ALA A 109 16.09 -1.48 -6.89
N LYS A 110 15.31 -0.68 -6.15
CA LYS A 110 15.82 0.38 -5.27
C LYS A 110 16.02 -0.11 -3.83
N GLY A 111 15.67 -1.36 -3.53
CA GLY A 111 15.80 -1.97 -2.22
C GLY A 111 14.66 -1.61 -1.25
N PHE A 112 13.49 -1.28 -1.74
CA PHE A 112 12.28 -1.06 -0.95
C PHE A 112 11.29 -2.21 -1.11
N PRO A 113 10.50 -2.55 -0.08
CA PRO A 113 9.52 -3.61 -0.17
C PRO A 113 8.49 -3.38 -1.28
N ILE A 114 8.06 -4.46 -1.90
CA ILE A 114 6.93 -4.40 -2.82
C ILE A 114 5.65 -4.32 -1.99
N VAL A 115 5.01 -3.17 -2.06
CA VAL A 115 3.78 -2.86 -1.32
C VAL A 115 2.69 -2.47 -2.30
N GLN A 116 1.54 -3.12 -2.20
CA GLN A 116 0.37 -2.86 -3.02
C GLN A 116 -0.75 -2.29 -2.14
N TYR A 117 -1.55 -1.39 -2.69
CA TYR A 117 -2.80 -0.97 -2.09
C TYR A 117 -3.94 -1.55 -2.91
N ILE A 118 -4.79 -2.34 -2.29
CA ILE A 118 -5.92 -3.00 -2.93
C ILE A 118 -7.23 -2.52 -2.32
N TRP A 119 -8.31 -2.60 -3.08
CA TRP A 119 -9.65 -2.20 -2.63
C TRP A 119 -10.74 -3.07 -3.26
N GLY A 120 -11.92 -3.06 -2.62
CA GLY A 120 -13.07 -3.83 -3.05
C GLY A 120 -12.90 -5.33 -2.81
N LYS A 121 -13.63 -6.13 -3.57
CA LYS A 121 -13.68 -7.59 -3.41
C LYS A 121 -12.49 -8.26 -4.06
N ASN A 122 -11.73 -9.02 -3.26
CA ASN A 122 -10.51 -9.64 -3.73
C ASN A 122 -10.15 -10.90 -2.93
N TRP A 123 -9.24 -11.70 -3.48
CA TRP A 123 -8.65 -12.87 -2.85
C TRP A 123 -7.14 -12.70 -2.80
N VAL A 124 -6.53 -12.97 -1.67
CA VAL A 124 -5.08 -12.84 -1.48
C VAL A 124 -4.48 -14.19 -1.16
N ASN A 125 -3.37 -14.54 -1.81
CA ASN A 125 -2.64 -15.78 -1.54
C ASN A 125 -1.70 -15.63 -0.32
N ASN A 126 -0.91 -16.68 -0.05
CA ASN A 126 0.02 -16.73 1.07
C ASN A 126 1.39 -16.06 0.81
N HIS A 127 1.58 -15.43 -0.36
CA HIS A 127 2.84 -14.75 -0.71
C HIS A 127 2.84 -13.24 -0.40
N ALA A 128 1.77 -12.74 0.23
CA ALA A 128 1.69 -11.35 0.65
C ALA A 128 1.05 -11.23 2.05
N HIS A 129 1.64 -10.43 2.93
CA HIS A 129 1.02 -10.00 4.17
C HIS A 129 -0.14 -9.06 3.89
N ILE A 130 -1.20 -9.17 4.67
CA ILE A 130 -2.39 -8.31 4.58
C ILE A 130 -2.43 -7.42 5.81
N ILE A 131 -2.35 -6.13 5.60
CA ILE A 131 -2.07 -5.13 6.63
C ILE A 131 -3.15 -4.05 6.64
N LEU A 132 -3.59 -3.67 7.83
CA LEU A 132 -4.26 -2.40 8.10
C LEU A 132 -3.65 -1.74 9.34
N PRO A 133 -3.62 -0.41 9.42
CA PRO A 133 -3.32 0.25 10.69
C PRO A 133 -4.42 -0.04 11.71
N LYS A 134 -4.09 -0.03 12.99
CA LYS A 134 -5.08 -0.19 14.09
C LYS A 134 -6.12 0.93 14.08
N ASN A 135 -5.71 2.14 13.75
CA ASN A 135 -6.61 3.23 13.39
C ASN A 135 -6.65 3.34 11.86
N GLU A 136 -7.73 2.86 11.27
CA GLU A 136 -7.91 2.79 9.82
C GLU A 136 -7.81 4.16 9.11
N ARG A 137 -7.99 5.26 9.86
CA ARG A 137 -7.77 6.62 9.33
C ARG A 137 -6.34 6.85 8.83
N TYR A 138 -5.35 6.10 9.35
CA TYR A 138 -3.92 6.27 9.02
C TYR A 138 -3.45 5.33 7.90
N THR A 139 -4.35 4.93 7.01
CA THR A 139 -4.05 3.94 5.97
C THR A 139 -3.07 4.48 4.92
N MET A 140 -3.20 5.75 4.51
CA MET A 140 -2.27 6.34 3.52
C MET A 140 -0.89 6.56 4.11
N PHE A 141 -0.80 7.02 5.36
CA PHE A 141 0.48 7.11 6.07
C PHE A 141 1.14 5.73 6.15
N THR A 142 0.40 4.69 6.60
CA THR A 142 0.90 3.32 6.71
C THR A 142 1.39 2.79 5.37
N TYR A 143 0.64 3.01 4.30
CA TYR A 143 1.02 2.61 2.95
C TYR A 143 2.34 3.26 2.50
N GLN A 144 2.52 4.56 2.72
CA GLN A 144 3.77 5.25 2.35
C GLN A 144 4.92 4.87 3.29
N MET A 145 4.66 4.70 4.57
CA MET A 145 5.63 4.27 5.57
C MET A 145 6.22 2.90 5.20
N LEU A 146 5.38 1.90 4.93
CA LEU A 146 5.84 0.57 4.53
C LEU A 146 6.69 0.61 3.27
N ARG A 147 6.34 1.44 2.29
CA ARG A 147 7.11 1.65 1.04
C ARG A 147 8.42 2.41 1.25
N SER A 148 8.66 2.97 2.42
CA SER A 148 9.85 3.75 2.74
C SER A 148 10.82 3.01 3.66
N ILE A 149 10.44 1.83 4.17
CA ILE A 149 11.32 0.96 4.95
C ILE A 149 12.39 0.40 4.01
N PRO A 150 13.70 0.51 4.30
CA PRO A 150 14.69 -0.24 3.53
C PRO A 150 14.47 -1.74 3.72
N ALA A 151 14.23 -2.48 2.64
CA ALA A 151 13.84 -3.90 2.69
C ALA A 151 14.83 -4.75 3.49
N LYS A 152 16.13 -4.45 3.39
CA LYS A 152 17.22 -5.11 4.18
C LYS A 152 17.03 -5.07 5.69
N GLN A 153 16.18 -4.20 6.22
CA GLN A 153 15.90 -4.11 7.66
C GLN A 153 14.84 -5.09 8.14
N ILE A 154 14.04 -5.62 7.21
CA ILE A 154 12.92 -6.53 7.50
C ILE A 154 13.00 -7.84 6.73
N GLU A 155 13.86 -7.93 5.70
CA GLU A 155 14.13 -9.15 4.93
C GLU A 155 15.11 -10.07 5.65
N THR A 156 14.91 -11.37 5.45
CA THR A 156 15.88 -12.44 5.79
C THR A 156 16.08 -13.37 4.61
N GLY A 157 17.15 -14.15 4.64
CA GLY A 157 17.53 -15.09 3.59
C GLY A 157 18.40 -14.44 2.51
N SER A 158 19.45 -15.17 2.08
CA SER A 158 20.39 -14.70 1.05
C SER A 158 19.98 -15.11 -0.36
N ILE A 159 19.39 -16.30 -0.52
CA ILE A 159 18.98 -16.86 -1.82
C ILE A 159 17.48 -16.66 -2.03
N GLN A 160 16.66 -17.08 -1.07
CA GLN A 160 15.24 -16.78 -1.06
C GLN A 160 14.95 -15.74 0.01
N LYS A 161 14.70 -14.54 -0.43
CA LYS A 161 14.35 -13.43 0.46
C LYS A 161 12.94 -13.63 0.99
N LYS A 162 12.79 -13.39 2.29
CA LYS A 162 11.52 -13.46 2.98
C LYS A 162 11.39 -12.33 3.98
N ILE A 163 10.20 -11.74 4.04
CA ILE A 163 9.79 -10.83 5.12
C ILE A 163 8.85 -11.62 6.02
N SER A 164 9.33 -12.03 7.21
CA SER A 164 8.48 -12.73 8.18
C SER A 164 7.61 -11.74 8.96
N GLN A 165 6.49 -12.24 9.52
CA GLN A 165 5.66 -11.45 10.43
C GLN A 165 6.48 -10.92 11.63
N GLU A 166 7.38 -11.74 12.16
CA GLU A 166 8.23 -11.36 13.30
C GLU A 166 9.12 -10.16 12.96
N ASN A 167 9.80 -10.21 11.81
CA ASN A 167 10.69 -9.13 11.38
C ASN A 167 9.88 -7.85 11.04
N LEU A 168 8.77 -8.01 10.35
CA LEU A 168 7.89 -6.89 10.03
C LEU A 168 7.33 -6.25 11.30
N CYS A 169 6.77 -7.04 12.19
CA CYS A 169 6.20 -6.58 13.46
C CYS A 169 7.25 -6.02 14.42
N GLY A 170 8.49 -6.53 14.35
CA GLY A 170 9.62 -6.08 15.16
C GLY A 170 10.24 -4.75 14.69
N TYR A 171 9.93 -4.30 13.48
CA TYR A 171 10.47 -3.06 12.94
C TYR A 171 10.12 -1.86 13.83
N LYS A 172 11.14 -1.04 14.14
CA LYS A 172 10.97 0.16 14.94
C LYS A 172 10.76 1.35 14.02
N MET A 173 9.69 2.06 14.24
CA MET A 173 9.32 3.25 13.45
C MET A 173 9.22 4.49 14.32
N VAL A 174 9.38 5.63 13.68
CA VAL A 174 9.05 6.92 14.28
C VAL A 174 7.54 7.08 14.28
N LEU A 175 6.97 7.46 15.41
CA LEU A 175 5.54 7.70 15.57
C LEU A 175 5.30 9.21 15.70
N PRO A 176 4.72 9.85 14.67
CA PRO A 176 4.29 11.24 14.74
C PRO A 176 3.11 11.42 15.70
N ASN A 177 2.83 12.67 16.12
CA ASN A 177 1.61 12.96 16.85
C ASN A 177 0.36 12.77 15.98
N SER A 178 -0.78 12.51 16.62
CA SER A 178 -2.05 12.22 15.94
C SER A 178 -2.52 13.35 15.03
N ASP A 179 -2.33 14.58 15.45
CA ASP A 179 -2.78 15.76 14.71
C ASP A 179 -2.08 15.90 13.37
N LEU A 180 -0.77 15.60 13.33
CA LEU A 180 -0.01 15.60 12.08
C LEU A 180 -0.41 14.46 11.16
N LEU A 181 -0.67 13.25 11.72
CA LEU A 181 -1.19 12.13 10.96
C LEU A 181 -2.54 12.47 10.33
N GLU A 182 -3.45 13.07 11.08
CA GLU A 182 -4.75 13.51 10.56
C GLU A 182 -4.61 14.59 9.47
N LYS A 183 -3.74 15.58 9.67
CA LYS A 183 -3.45 16.58 8.64
C LYS A 183 -2.93 15.94 7.35
N TYR A 184 -2.04 14.97 7.46
CA TYR A 184 -1.50 14.25 6.31
C TYR A 184 -2.59 13.46 5.57
N GLU A 185 -3.39 12.68 6.29
CA GLU A 185 -4.49 11.89 5.71
C GLU A 185 -5.51 12.80 5.01
N ASN A 186 -5.88 13.91 5.62
CA ASN A 186 -6.82 14.89 5.03
C ASN A 186 -6.33 15.46 3.70
N VAL A 187 -5.03 15.53 3.48
CA VAL A 187 -4.44 15.97 2.19
C VAL A 187 -4.35 14.82 1.20
N VAL A 188 -3.91 13.64 1.67
CA VAL A 188 -3.55 12.53 0.77
C VAL A 188 -4.75 11.66 0.39
N LEU A 189 -5.68 11.45 1.31
CA LEU A 189 -6.84 10.59 1.07
C LEU A 189 -7.71 11.06 -0.12
N PRO A 190 -8.07 12.35 -0.26
CA PRO A 190 -8.84 12.81 -1.42
C PRO A 190 -8.13 12.58 -2.75
N LEU A 191 -6.80 12.72 -2.79
CA LEU A 191 -5.99 12.44 -3.99
C LEU A 191 -6.02 10.95 -4.34
N TRP A 192 -5.98 10.10 -3.30
CA TRP A 192 -6.04 8.66 -3.47
C TRP A 192 -7.42 8.22 -3.96
N GLU A 193 -8.50 8.72 -3.38
CA GLU A 193 -9.87 8.43 -3.83
C GLU A 193 -10.13 8.89 -5.27
N LYS A 194 -9.58 10.03 -5.66
CA LYS A 194 -9.63 10.46 -7.06
C LYS A 194 -8.87 9.47 -7.96
N ARG A 195 -7.71 9.02 -7.53
CA ARG A 195 -6.92 8.01 -8.28
C ARG A 195 -7.68 6.69 -8.42
N LYS A 196 -8.32 6.18 -7.36
CA LYS A 196 -9.14 4.96 -7.40
C LYS A 196 -10.23 5.09 -8.46
N ARG A 197 -11.02 6.16 -8.41
CA ARG A 197 -12.07 6.43 -9.40
C ARG A 197 -11.55 6.48 -10.84
N CYS A 198 -10.43 7.14 -11.07
CA CYS A 198 -9.83 7.16 -12.41
C CYS A 198 -9.40 5.76 -12.88
N ILE A 199 -8.84 4.92 -11.99
CA ILE A 199 -8.47 3.54 -12.34
C ILE A 199 -9.71 2.71 -12.69
N GLU A 200 -10.78 2.82 -11.91
CA GLU A 200 -12.05 2.12 -12.16
C GLU A 200 -12.68 2.56 -13.48
N GLU A 201 -12.67 3.85 -13.78
CA GLU A 201 -13.14 4.40 -15.05
C GLU A 201 -12.30 3.90 -16.23
N ILE A 202 -10.96 3.89 -16.13
CA ILE A 202 -10.07 3.34 -17.15
C ILE A 202 -10.37 1.87 -17.41
N ASN A 203 -10.56 1.07 -16.35
CA ASN A 203 -10.89 -0.35 -16.49
C ASN A 203 -12.25 -0.54 -17.17
N THR A 204 -13.25 0.27 -16.83
CA THR A 204 -14.59 0.25 -17.45
C THR A 204 -14.52 0.62 -18.92
N LEU A 205 -13.81 1.69 -19.25
CA LEU A 205 -13.65 2.13 -20.65
C LEU A 205 -12.86 1.11 -21.49
N ALA A 206 -11.82 0.50 -20.90
CA ALA A 206 -11.07 -0.56 -21.56
C ALA A 206 -11.96 -1.76 -21.88
N LYS A 207 -12.78 -2.19 -20.93
CA LYS A 207 -13.75 -3.28 -21.14
C LYS A 207 -14.76 -2.92 -22.25
N GLN A 208 -15.35 -1.74 -22.21
CA GLN A 208 -16.26 -1.27 -23.26
C GLN A 208 -15.59 -1.23 -24.64
N ARG A 209 -14.37 -0.74 -24.72
CA ARG A 209 -13.59 -0.77 -25.97
C ARG A 209 -13.43 -2.18 -26.50
N ASP A 210 -13.04 -3.13 -25.63
CA ASP A 210 -12.77 -4.51 -26.03
C ASP A 210 -14.08 -5.25 -26.45
N GLU A 211 -15.22 -4.88 -25.88
CA GLU A 211 -16.53 -5.38 -26.29
C GLU A 211 -17.02 -4.76 -27.62
N LEU A 212 -16.78 -3.47 -27.84
CA LEU A 212 -17.27 -2.76 -29.03
C LEU A 212 -16.38 -2.92 -30.26
N LEU A 213 -15.05 -3.04 -30.08
CA LEU A 213 -14.10 -3.10 -31.19
C LEU A 213 -14.41 -4.24 -32.18
N PRO A 214 -14.68 -5.49 -31.75
CA PRO A 214 -15.07 -6.57 -32.66
C PRO A 214 -16.37 -6.28 -33.43
N LEU A 215 -17.35 -5.63 -32.79
CA LEU A 215 -18.63 -5.28 -33.43
C LEU A 215 -18.44 -4.23 -34.54
N LEU A 216 -17.59 -3.23 -34.28
CA LEU A 216 -17.24 -2.23 -35.27
C LEU A 216 -16.46 -2.83 -36.44
N MET A 217 -15.50 -3.70 -36.17
CA MET A 217 -14.70 -4.36 -37.21
C MET A 217 -15.55 -5.29 -38.09
N ASN A 218 -16.59 -5.90 -37.53
CA ASN A 218 -17.52 -6.78 -38.28
C ASN A 218 -18.66 -6.00 -38.96
N GLY A 219 -18.67 -4.69 -38.89
CA GLY A 219 -19.74 -3.87 -39.45
C GLY A 219 -21.10 -3.98 -38.75
N GLN A 220 -21.11 -4.56 -37.53
CA GLN A 220 -22.36 -4.76 -36.75
C GLN A 220 -22.77 -3.54 -35.94
N ALA A 221 -21.87 -2.58 -35.76
CA ALA A 221 -22.15 -1.28 -35.15
C ALA A 221 -22.15 -0.19 -36.25
N LEU A 222 -23.23 -0.08 -37.01
CA LEU A 222 -23.42 1.02 -37.93
C LEU A 222 -23.77 2.28 -37.12
N ARG A 223 -23.02 3.36 -37.36
CA ARG A 223 -23.41 4.70 -36.92
C ARG A 223 -24.60 5.11 -37.75
N ASN A 224 -25.75 5.31 -37.13
CA ASN A 224 -26.85 5.99 -37.85
C ASN A 224 -26.34 7.37 -38.21
N PRO A 225 -26.29 7.75 -39.48
CA PRO A 225 -26.03 9.13 -39.86
C PRO A 225 -27.33 9.90 -39.62
N ASP A 226 -27.36 10.75 -38.60
CA ASP A 226 -28.28 11.88 -38.53
C ASP A 226 -27.69 13.08 -39.29
#